data_a225ef569c53154863fc3501ccbc8804
#
_entry.id   a225ef569c53154863fc3501ccbc8804
#
_cell.length_a   1.000
_cell.length_b   1.000
_cell.length_c   1.000
_cell.angle_alpha   90.00
_cell.angle_beta   90.00
_cell.angle_gamma   90.00
#
_symmetry.space_group_name_H-M   'P 1'
#
loop_
_entity.id
_entity.type
_entity.pdbx_description
1 polymer ?
#
loop_
_entity_poly.entity_id
_entity_poly.type
_entity_poly.pdbx_seq_one_letter_code
_entity_poly.pdbx_strand_id
1 'polypeptide(L)'
;MNKQIVNYKNDEEMQSIIKAKQRNIKIIQIPMYLSLVGILLPFVGVIFDIYGPIIDTVFRVVPVVCIFIGFLLAILCNKKMKDLRVFIGQNIVLGVLEERIQVIDYSPSGYVDESFLKKCSILPTYNRATGSDYIHGIYRNVEFTYSDLELKTESQDYTANENNLK
;
A
#
# COMPACT_ATOMS: atom_id res chain seq x y z
N MET A 1 18.77 -18.81 -9.59
CA MET A 1 18.30 -17.61 -10.28
C MET A 1 19.30 -16.51 -9.95
N ASN A 2 20.18 -16.11 -10.90
CA ASN A 2 21.21 -15.09 -10.64
C ASN A 2 20.53 -13.75 -10.37
N LYS A 3 20.47 -13.32 -9.10
CA LYS A 3 20.19 -11.93 -8.74
C LYS A 3 21.41 -11.12 -9.21
N GLN A 4 21.28 -10.39 -10.31
CA GLN A 4 22.19 -9.28 -10.59
C GLN A 4 21.92 -8.24 -9.49
N ILE A 5 22.76 -8.26 -8.46
CA ILE A 5 22.86 -7.14 -7.51
C ILE A 5 23.49 -6.02 -8.33
N VAL A 6 22.63 -5.13 -8.81
CA VAL A 6 23.09 -3.89 -9.46
C VAL A 6 23.64 -3.03 -8.34
N ASN A 7 24.95 -3.08 -8.17
CA ASN A 7 25.66 -2.26 -7.20
C ASN A 7 25.61 -0.82 -7.72
N TYR A 8 24.58 -0.08 -7.33
CA TYR A 8 24.45 1.35 -7.64
C TYR A 8 25.52 2.11 -6.85
N LYS A 9 26.71 2.14 -7.41
CA LYS A 9 27.87 2.83 -6.86
C LYS A 9 27.74 4.35 -6.92
N ASN A 10 26.63 4.87 -7.46
CA ASN A 10 26.43 6.29 -7.70
C ASN A 10 25.08 6.74 -7.10
N ASP A 11 25.11 7.36 -5.92
CA ASP A 11 23.93 7.88 -5.20
C ASP A 11 23.06 8.82 -6.08
N GLU A 12 23.69 9.55 -7.01
CA GLU A 12 23.01 10.48 -7.91
C GLU A 12 22.13 9.74 -8.95
N GLU A 13 22.63 8.66 -9.52
CA GLU A 13 21.87 7.86 -10.49
C GLU A 13 20.68 7.19 -9.83
N MET A 14 20.86 6.61 -8.64
CA MET A 14 19.76 6.02 -7.85
C MET A 14 18.72 7.06 -7.49
N GLN A 15 19.11 8.23 -7.02
CA GLN A 15 18.19 9.31 -6.71
C GLN A 15 17.41 9.77 -7.94
N SER A 16 18.02 9.80 -9.12
CA SER A 16 17.35 10.17 -10.37
C SER A 16 16.26 9.16 -10.73
N ILE A 17 16.52 7.86 -10.58
CA ILE A 17 15.55 6.79 -10.82
C ILE A 17 14.39 6.86 -9.83
N ILE A 18 14.67 7.09 -8.55
CA ILE A 18 13.62 7.24 -7.51
C ILE A 18 12.73 8.44 -7.83
N LYS A 19 13.32 9.60 -8.16
CA LYS A 19 12.58 10.80 -8.55
C LYS A 19 11.71 10.56 -9.79
N ALA A 20 12.24 9.85 -10.79
CA ALA A 20 11.46 9.50 -11.99
C ALA A 20 10.27 8.59 -11.65
N LYS A 21 10.45 7.56 -10.80
CA LYS A 21 9.36 6.69 -10.33
C LYS A 21 8.33 7.46 -9.52
N GLN A 22 8.76 8.34 -8.60
CA GLN A 22 7.86 9.21 -7.82
C GLN A 22 7.06 10.16 -8.72
N ARG A 23 7.71 10.76 -9.73
CA ARG A 23 7.02 11.62 -10.72
C ARG A 23 5.93 10.86 -11.45
N ASN A 24 6.20 9.64 -11.90
CA ASN A 24 5.19 8.80 -12.56
C ASN A 24 4.00 8.50 -11.66
N ILE A 25 4.22 8.29 -10.36
CA ILE A 25 3.13 8.11 -9.39
C ILE A 25 2.32 9.40 -9.25
N LYS A 26 2.95 10.56 -9.13
CA LYS A 26 2.28 11.87 -9.04
C LYS A 26 1.42 12.15 -10.28
N ILE A 27 1.91 11.80 -11.48
CA ILE A 27 1.15 11.96 -12.74
C ILE A 27 -0.16 11.15 -12.70
N ILE A 28 -0.16 9.96 -12.08
CA ILE A 28 -1.36 9.14 -11.93
C ILE A 28 -2.28 9.70 -10.83
N GLN A 29 -1.73 10.30 -9.78
CA GLN A 29 -2.51 10.88 -8.69
C GLN A 29 -3.32 12.10 -9.13
N ILE A 30 -2.80 12.94 -10.03
CA ILE A 30 -3.50 14.14 -10.52
C ILE A 30 -4.87 13.81 -11.11
N PRO A 31 -5.02 12.93 -12.12
CA PRO A 31 -6.33 12.59 -12.66
C PRO A 31 -7.21 11.81 -11.67
N MET A 32 -6.61 11.10 -10.70
CA MET A 32 -7.36 10.47 -9.62
C MET A 32 -8.07 11.52 -8.74
N TYR A 33 -7.37 12.59 -8.34
CA TYR A 33 -8.00 13.70 -7.62
C TYR A 33 -9.01 14.46 -8.47
N LEU A 34 -8.72 14.63 -9.76
CA LEU A 34 -9.65 15.28 -10.69
C LEU A 34 -10.96 14.49 -10.83
N SER A 35 -10.90 13.15 -10.80
CA SER A 35 -12.10 12.30 -10.81
C SER A 35 -12.97 12.50 -9.57
N LEU A 36 -12.38 12.78 -8.40
CA LEU A 36 -13.14 13.12 -7.19
C LEU A 36 -13.92 14.44 -7.35
N VAL A 37 -13.35 15.43 -8.03
CA VAL A 37 -14.04 16.69 -8.33
C VAL A 37 -15.24 16.45 -9.26
N GLY A 38 -15.11 15.54 -10.22
CA GLY A 38 -16.21 15.15 -11.12
C GLY A 38 -17.43 14.54 -10.41
N ILE A 39 -17.20 13.88 -9.28
CA ILE A 39 -18.29 13.34 -8.45
C ILE A 39 -19.11 14.44 -7.79
N LEU A 40 -18.52 15.61 -7.53
CA LEU A 40 -19.20 16.75 -6.91
C LEU A 40 -20.03 17.59 -7.89
N LEU A 41 -19.84 17.42 -9.21
CA LEU A 41 -20.55 18.18 -10.25
C LEU A 41 -22.08 18.17 -10.11
N PRO A 42 -22.75 17.03 -9.82
CA PRO A 42 -24.22 17.04 -9.65
C PRO A 42 -24.71 17.96 -8.52
N PHE A 43 -23.93 18.06 -7.43
CA PHE A 43 -24.30 18.94 -6.31
C PHE A 43 -24.26 20.41 -6.71
N VAL A 44 -23.32 20.78 -7.58
CA VAL A 44 -23.25 22.16 -8.13
C VAL A 44 -24.51 22.45 -8.97
N GLY A 45 -24.93 21.47 -9.81
CA GLY A 45 -26.16 21.61 -10.60
C GLY A 45 -27.40 21.84 -9.75
N VAL A 46 -27.52 21.13 -8.62
CA VAL A 46 -28.64 21.33 -7.67
C VAL A 46 -28.59 22.68 -6.99
N ILE A 47 -27.41 23.16 -6.59
CA ILE A 47 -27.26 24.44 -5.90
C ILE A 47 -27.61 25.65 -6.81
N PHE A 48 -27.21 25.55 -8.09
CA PHE A 48 -27.40 26.64 -9.04
C PHE A 48 -28.70 26.51 -9.88
N ASP A 49 -29.58 25.56 -9.55
CA ASP A 49 -30.86 25.33 -10.24
C ASP A 49 -30.70 25.17 -11.78
N ILE A 50 -29.62 24.56 -12.20
CA ILE A 50 -29.28 24.36 -13.60
C ILE A 50 -29.92 23.05 -14.08
N TYR A 51 -31.11 23.13 -14.66
CA TYR A 51 -31.85 21.98 -15.16
C TYR A 51 -32.08 22.04 -16.67
N GLY A 52 -32.05 20.87 -17.27
CA GLY A 52 -32.35 20.66 -18.67
C GLY A 52 -32.14 19.20 -19.06
N PRO A 53 -32.82 18.63 -20.06
CA PRO A 53 -32.81 17.21 -20.37
C PRO A 53 -31.39 16.68 -20.71
N ILE A 54 -30.55 17.47 -21.34
CA ILE A 54 -29.17 17.14 -21.66
C ILE A 54 -28.30 17.24 -20.42
N ILE A 55 -28.47 18.29 -19.63
CA ILE A 55 -27.70 18.57 -18.41
C ILE A 55 -27.97 17.50 -17.36
N ASP A 56 -29.24 17.10 -17.18
CA ASP A 56 -29.62 16.03 -16.26
C ASP A 56 -28.95 14.69 -16.61
N THR A 57 -28.90 14.36 -17.90
CA THR A 57 -28.20 13.15 -18.38
C THR A 57 -26.69 13.23 -18.08
N VAL A 58 -26.06 14.36 -18.32
CA VAL A 58 -24.62 14.58 -18.01
C VAL A 58 -24.35 14.44 -16.51
N PHE A 59 -25.17 15.05 -15.66
CA PHE A 59 -25.02 14.98 -14.20
C PHE A 59 -25.23 13.57 -13.63
N ARG A 60 -25.95 12.69 -14.31
CA ARG A 60 -26.09 11.28 -13.94
C ARG A 60 -24.93 10.41 -14.40
N VAL A 61 -24.49 10.60 -15.64
CA VAL A 61 -23.48 9.71 -16.27
C VAL A 61 -22.06 10.08 -15.84
N VAL A 62 -21.72 11.36 -15.79
CA VAL A 62 -20.34 11.81 -15.49
C VAL A 62 -19.83 11.28 -14.15
N PRO A 63 -20.56 11.34 -13.02
CA PRO A 63 -20.07 10.82 -11.74
C PRO A 63 -19.78 9.32 -11.78
N VAL A 64 -20.62 8.53 -12.44
CA VAL A 64 -20.43 7.08 -12.57
C VAL A 64 -19.14 6.77 -13.33
N VAL A 65 -18.90 7.47 -14.42
CA VAL A 65 -17.65 7.33 -15.20
C VAL A 65 -16.44 7.77 -14.39
N CYS A 66 -16.55 8.89 -13.64
CA CYS A 66 -15.49 9.39 -12.76
C CYS A 66 -15.15 8.39 -11.64
N ILE A 67 -16.14 7.75 -11.02
CA ILE A 67 -15.93 6.71 -10.00
C ILE A 67 -15.15 5.55 -10.59
N PHE A 68 -15.56 5.08 -11.77
CA PHE A 68 -14.90 3.94 -12.43
C PHE A 68 -13.44 4.24 -12.80
N ILE A 69 -13.20 5.40 -13.40
CA ILE A 69 -11.84 5.86 -13.75
C ILE A 69 -11.00 6.05 -12.48
N GLY A 70 -11.55 6.70 -11.46
CA GLY A 70 -10.85 6.90 -10.18
C GLY A 70 -10.44 5.59 -9.52
N PHE A 71 -11.31 4.58 -9.55
CA PHE A 71 -11.02 3.25 -9.01
C PHE A 71 -9.89 2.56 -9.77
N LEU A 72 -9.90 2.57 -11.10
CA LEU A 72 -8.82 2.02 -11.92
C LEU A 72 -7.48 2.71 -11.66
N LEU A 73 -7.48 4.04 -11.57
CA LEU A 73 -6.28 4.82 -11.28
C LEU A 73 -5.75 4.53 -9.87
N ALA A 74 -6.61 4.32 -8.88
CA ALA A 74 -6.22 3.95 -7.53
C ALA A 74 -5.50 2.58 -7.50
N ILE A 75 -6.00 1.59 -8.24
CA ILE A 75 -5.34 0.28 -8.36
C ILE A 75 -3.95 0.43 -8.98
N LEU A 76 -3.83 1.20 -10.08
CA LEU A 76 -2.55 1.46 -10.74
C LEU A 76 -1.57 2.19 -9.84
N CYS A 77 -2.04 3.20 -9.10
CA CYS A 77 -1.23 3.95 -8.15
C CYS A 77 -0.68 3.04 -7.04
N ASN A 78 -1.54 2.20 -6.44
CA ASN A 78 -1.14 1.26 -5.41
C ASN A 78 -0.09 0.25 -5.91
N LYS A 79 -0.25 -0.26 -7.14
CA LYS A 79 0.74 -1.15 -7.77
C LYS A 79 2.09 -0.44 -7.91
N LYS A 80 2.10 0.79 -8.46
CA LYS A 80 3.33 1.58 -8.64
C LYS A 80 4.01 1.93 -7.31
N MET A 81 3.23 2.20 -6.26
CA MET A 81 3.76 2.44 -4.92
C MET A 81 4.44 1.19 -4.34
N LYS A 82 3.84 0.02 -4.51
CA LYS A 82 4.46 -1.26 -4.11
C LYS A 82 5.75 -1.52 -4.88
N ASP A 83 5.75 -1.32 -6.20
CA ASP A 83 6.94 -1.49 -7.04
C ASP A 83 8.08 -0.54 -6.60
N LEU A 84 7.75 0.71 -6.24
CA LEU A 84 8.73 1.66 -5.72
C LEU A 84 9.29 1.22 -4.37
N ARG A 85 8.45 0.74 -3.45
CA ARG A 85 8.88 0.23 -2.14
C ARG A 85 9.83 -0.96 -2.29
N VAL A 86 9.46 -1.92 -3.14
CA VAL A 86 10.31 -3.09 -3.41
C VAL A 86 11.65 -2.64 -4.03
N PHE A 87 11.62 -1.70 -4.96
CA PHE A 87 12.84 -1.16 -5.58
C PHE A 87 13.77 -0.51 -4.56
N ILE A 88 13.24 0.35 -3.68
CA ILE A 88 14.02 1.01 -2.62
C ILE A 88 14.58 -0.03 -1.65
N GLY A 89 13.75 -0.97 -1.20
CA GLY A 89 14.16 -2.02 -0.29
C GLY A 89 15.32 -2.84 -0.86
N GLN A 90 15.18 -3.34 -2.09
CA GLN A 90 16.19 -4.21 -2.69
C GLN A 90 17.51 -3.50 -3.06
N ASN A 91 17.49 -2.21 -3.37
CA ASN A 91 18.68 -1.51 -3.85
C ASN A 91 19.35 -0.63 -2.78
N ILE A 92 18.61 -0.15 -1.80
CA ILE A 92 19.16 0.70 -0.75
C ILE A 92 19.27 -0.08 0.56
N VAL A 93 18.15 -0.59 1.05
CA VAL A 93 18.10 -1.23 2.38
C VAL A 93 18.94 -2.49 2.40
N LEU A 94 18.81 -3.34 1.38
CA LEU A 94 19.60 -4.57 1.29
C LEU A 94 21.11 -4.27 1.21
N GLY A 95 21.53 -3.27 0.42
CA GLY A 95 22.94 -2.90 0.31
C GLY A 95 23.54 -2.45 1.65
N VAL A 96 22.81 -1.62 2.42
CA VAL A 96 23.25 -1.18 3.74
C VAL A 96 23.26 -2.33 4.76
N LEU A 97 22.30 -3.26 4.67
CA LEU A 97 22.26 -4.43 5.55
C LEU A 97 23.42 -5.38 5.29
N GLU A 98 23.75 -5.67 4.02
CA GLU A 98 24.84 -6.57 3.63
C GLU A 98 26.22 -6.07 4.08
N GLU A 99 26.39 -4.77 4.32
CA GLU A 99 27.62 -4.23 4.90
C GLU A 99 27.84 -4.61 6.37
N ARG A 100 26.77 -4.95 7.11
CA ARG A 100 26.80 -5.15 8.57
C ARG A 100 26.41 -6.54 9.01
N ILE A 101 25.59 -7.22 8.24
CA ILE A 101 25.05 -8.55 8.54
C ILE A 101 25.10 -9.46 7.31
N GLN A 102 25.20 -10.74 7.53
CA GLN A 102 25.01 -11.70 6.45
C GLN A 102 23.50 -11.89 6.21
N VAL A 103 22.95 -11.26 5.18
CA VAL A 103 21.54 -11.39 4.81
C VAL A 103 21.33 -12.72 4.08
N ILE A 104 20.41 -13.53 4.60
CA ILE A 104 19.98 -14.80 3.98
C ILE A 104 18.77 -14.54 3.09
N ASP A 105 17.78 -13.82 3.62
CA ASP A 105 16.57 -13.43 2.89
C ASP A 105 16.09 -12.07 3.32
N TYR A 106 15.56 -11.28 2.36
CA TYR A 106 14.98 -9.97 2.59
C TYR A 106 13.75 -9.74 1.71
N SER A 107 12.63 -9.39 2.33
CA SER A 107 11.40 -9.08 1.65
C SER A 107 10.78 -7.75 2.17
N PRO A 108 10.81 -6.66 1.38
CA PRO A 108 10.25 -5.37 1.79
C PRO A 108 8.75 -5.38 2.07
N SER A 109 8.02 -6.35 1.53
CA SER A 109 6.57 -6.49 1.71
C SER A 109 6.18 -7.75 2.47
N GLY A 110 7.17 -8.53 2.93
CA GLY A 110 6.97 -9.73 3.72
C GLY A 110 7.05 -9.44 5.22
N TYR A 111 6.57 -10.38 6.01
CA TYR A 111 6.73 -10.39 7.47
C TYR A 111 6.86 -11.84 7.96
N VAL A 112 7.20 -12.01 9.21
CA VAL A 112 7.35 -13.32 9.87
C VAL A 112 6.04 -14.10 9.77
N ASP A 113 6.14 -15.40 9.48
CA ASP A 113 5.00 -16.29 9.32
C ASP A 113 4.06 -16.27 10.53
N GLU A 114 2.75 -16.21 10.27
CA GLU A 114 1.74 -16.17 11.33
C GLU A 114 1.78 -17.37 12.27
N SER A 115 2.20 -18.54 11.77
CA SER A 115 2.33 -19.74 12.58
C SER A 115 3.38 -19.59 13.66
N PHE A 116 4.46 -18.85 13.36
CA PHE A 116 5.50 -18.51 14.31
C PHE A 116 5.00 -17.46 15.31
N LEU A 117 4.31 -16.42 14.83
CA LEU A 117 3.75 -15.36 15.69
C LEU A 117 2.76 -15.93 16.71
N LYS A 118 1.89 -16.86 16.31
CA LYS A 118 0.92 -17.52 17.20
C LYS A 118 1.56 -18.37 18.30
N LYS A 119 2.78 -18.86 18.09
CA LYS A 119 3.55 -19.61 19.10
C LYS A 119 4.29 -18.68 20.08
N CYS A 120 4.39 -17.40 19.77
CA CYS A 120 5.11 -16.44 20.57
C CYS A 120 4.23 -15.94 21.72
N SER A 121 4.49 -16.43 22.94
CA SER A 121 3.70 -16.11 24.15
C SER A 121 3.85 -14.65 24.64
N ILE A 122 4.78 -13.88 24.07
CA ILE A 122 5.05 -12.49 24.44
C ILE A 122 4.09 -11.52 23.73
N LEU A 123 3.52 -11.95 22.58
CA LEU A 123 2.64 -11.11 21.79
C LEU A 123 1.24 -11.00 22.43
N PRO A 124 0.61 -9.82 22.37
CA PRO A 124 -0.78 -9.67 22.80
C PRO A 124 -1.71 -10.52 21.92
N THR A 125 -2.92 -10.80 22.40
CA THR A 125 -3.95 -11.46 21.61
C THR A 125 -4.32 -10.60 20.41
N TYR A 126 -4.29 -11.17 19.22
CA TYR A 126 -4.66 -10.49 17.97
C TYR A 126 -5.46 -11.46 17.08
N ASN A 127 -6.28 -10.91 16.18
CA ASN A 127 -7.00 -11.67 15.16
C ASN A 127 -6.53 -11.33 13.74
N ARG A 128 -5.76 -10.27 13.59
CA ARG A 128 -5.16 -9.85 12.31
C ARG A 128 -3.74 -9.39 12.51
N ALA A 129 -2.83 -9.91 11.69
CA ALA A 129 -1.45 -9.47 11.60
C ALA A 129 -1.16 -8.94 10.20
N THR A 130 -0.47 -7.82 10.11
CA THR A 130 0.13 -7.29 8.88
C THR A 130 1.54 -6.86 9.18
N GLY A 131 2.40 -6.80 8.18
CA GLY A 131 3.77 -6.39 8.42
C GLY A 131 4.54 -6.08 7.16
N SER A 132 5.80 -5.72 7.35
CA SER A 132 6.75 -5.40 6.28
C SER A 132 8.19 -5.62 6.73
N ASP A 133 9.11 -5.42 5.78
CA ASP A 133 10.55 -5.40 6.02
C ASP A 133 11.06 -6.67 6.71
N TYR A 134 10.63 -7.83 6.18
CA TYR A 134 11.15 -9.13 6.64
C TYR A 134 12.63 -9.25 6.33
N ILE A 135 13.43 -9.52 7.35
CA ILE A 135 14.86 -9.76 7.27
C ILE A 135 15.16 -11.09 7.97
N HIS A 136 15.84 -11.99 7.27
CA HIS A 136 16.44 -13.18 7.84
C HIS A 136 17.94 -13.12 7.60
N GLY A 137 18.74 -13.23 8.65
CA GLY A 137 20.17 -13.06 8.54
C GLY A 137 20.97 -13.58 9.72
N ILE A 138 22.30 -13.45 9.62
CA ILE A 138 23.24 -13.81 10.67
C ILE A 138 24.05 -12.59 11.07
N TYR A 139 24.08 -12.31 12.38
CA TYR A 139 24.90 -11.28 12.99
C TYR A 139 25.74 -11.88 14.10
N ARG A 140 27.07 -11.77 14.01
CA ARG A 140 28.01 -12.33 15.00
C ARG A 140 27.76 -13.80 15.33
N ASN A 141 27.52 -14.62 14.30
CA ASN A 141 27.19 -16.05 14.36
C ASN A 141 25.84 -16.37 15.05
N VAL A 142 24.99 -15.37 15.26
CA VAL A 142 23.61 -15.57 15.74
C VAL A 142 22.67 -15.37 14.58
N GLU A 143 21.89 -16.41 14.27
CA GLU A 143 20.81 -16.34 13.29
C GLU A 143 19.62 -15.60 13.92
N PHE A 144 19.02 -14.67 13.16
CA PHE A 144 17.89 -13.90 13.60
C PHE A 144 16.89 -13.65 12.47
N THR A 145 15.65 -13.41 12.86
CA THR A 145 14.59 -12.96 11.98
C THR A 145 13.99 -11.67 12.55
N TYR A 146 13.80 -10.70 11.69
CA TYR A 146 13.20 -9.41 12.02
C TYR A 146 12.08 -9.09 11.03
N SER A 147 11.02 -8.47 11.50
CA SER A 147 10.05 -7.78 10.65
C SER A 147 9.32 -6.71 11.44
N ASP A 148 8.85 -5.69 10.74
CA ASP A 148 7.92 -4.72 11.27
C ASP A 148 6.51 -5.30 11.25
N LEU A 149 5.80 -5.25 12.40
CA LEU A 149 4.49 -5.91 12.59
C LEU A 149 3.45 -4.93 13.12
N GLU A 150 2.28 -4.98 12.52
CA GLU A 150 1.07 -4.34 13.01
C GLU A 150 0.06 -5.43 13.40
N LEU A 151 -0.20 -5.56 14.71
CA LEU A 151 -1.17 -6.51 15.26
C LEU A 151 -2.46 -5.76 15.59
N LYS A 152 -3.60 -6.27 15.12
CA LYS A 152 -4.92 -5.69 15.37
C LYS A 152 -5.82 -6.70 16.05
N THR A 153 -6.59 -6.20 17.03
CA THR A 153 -7.72 -6.92 17.63
C THR A 153 -8.98 -6.22 17.18
N GLU A 154 -9.68 -6.81 16.21
CA GLU A 154 -11.00 -6.35 15.80
C GLU A 154 -12.03 -7.01 16.75
N SER A 155 -12.67 -6.20 17.62
CA SER A 155 -13.84 -6.65 18.37
C SER A 155 -14.97 -6.86 17.37
N GLN A 156 -15.45 -8.10 17.22
CA GLN A 156 -16.73 -8.33 16.58
C GLN A 156 -17.80 -7.86 17.58
N ASP A 157 -18.34 -6.66 17.37
CA ASP A 157 -19.57 -6.26 18.03
C ASP A 157 -20.69 -7.15 17.49
N TYR A 158 -20.92 -8.27 18.18
CA TYR A 158 -22.18 -9.00 18.07
C TYR A 158 -23.25 -8.10 18.66
N THR A 159 -23.85 -7.25 17.83
CA THR A 159 -25.20 -6.73 18.13
C THR A 159 -26.11 -7.94 18.14
N ALA A 160 -26.25 -8.53 19.33
CA ALA A 160 -27.25 -9.52 19.61
C ALA A 160 -28.61 -8.88 19.26
N ASN A 161 -29.23 -9.35 18.19
CA ASN A 161 -30.60 -9.04 17.87
C ASN A 161 -31.46 -9.62 19.00
N GLU A 162 -31.73 -8.80 20.00
CA GLU A 162 -32.77 -9.00 21.02
C GLU A 162 -34.17 -8.82 20.42
N ASN A 163 -34.50 -9.54 19.38
CA ASN A 163 -35.85 -9.54 18.82
C ASN A 163 -36.36 -10.98 18.59
N ASN A 164 -36.37 -11.83 19.60
CA ASN A 164 -37.20 -13.01 19.58
C ASN A 164 -37.56 -13.45 21.03
N LEU A 165 -38.34 -12.60 21.70
CA LEU A 165 -39.15 -13.03 22.83
C LEU A 165 -40.52 -12.35 22.73
N LYS A 166 -41.41 -12.98 21.95
CA LYS A 166 -42.85 -12.95 22.17
C LYS A 166 -43.44 -14.24 21.66
#